data_38324d376708ec890c311dcca31238f7
#
_entry.id   38324d376708ec890c311dcca31238f7
#
_cell.length_a   1.000
_cell.length_b   1.000
_cell.length_c   1.000
_cell.angle_alpha   90.00
_cell.angle_beta   90.00
_cell.angle_gamma   90.00
#
_symmetry.space_group_name_H-M   'P 1'
#
loop_
_entity.id
_entity.type
_entity.pdbx_description
1 polymer ?
#
loop_
_entity_poly.entity_id
_entity_poly.type
_entity_poly.pdbx_seq_one_letter_code
_entity_poly.pdbx_strand_id
1 'polypeptide(L)'
;YEYIRSVSYPNNKAKHLVGMAQMLVKEFNSEVPDTLEELVKLPGVGRKTANVIQSVVFNKAAMAVDTHVFRVSHRLGLVSDKCTTPFSVEKELVKHIPETDIPIAHHWLILHGRYVCQARTPQCDTCGLQLMCKYYCQKYKVSKENGKDKE
;
A
#
# COMPACT_ATOMS: atom_id res chain seq x y z
N TYR A 1 10.81 10.97 23.64
CA TYR A 1 9.39 10.79 23.92
C TYR A 1 8.60 12.09 23.75
N GLU A 2 9.08 13.19 24.35
CA GLU A 2 8.37 14.47 24.37
C GLU A 2 7.97 14.98 22.97
N TYR A 3 8.84 14.84 21.99
CA TYR A 3 8.61 15.29 20.60
C TYR A 3 7.54 14.47 19.84
N ILE A 4 7.17 13.29 20.33
CA ILE A 4 6.22 12.40 19.66
C ILE A 4 5.02 12.00 20.54
N ARG A 5 4.81 12.68 21.67
CA ARG A 5 3.72 12.34 22.62
C ARG A 5 2.32 12.46 22.03
N SER A 6 2.14 13.27 20.97
CA SER A 6 0.85 13.49 20.30
C SER A 6 0.51 12.41 19.26
N VAL A 7 1.46 11.51 18.91
CA VAL A 7 1.16 10.45 17.95
C VAL A 7 0.58 9.22 18.65
N SER A 8 -0.18 8.39 17.90
CA SER A 8 -0.71 7.13 18.44
C SER A 8 0.39 6.21 18.93
N TYR A 9 0.23 5.63 20.12
CA TYR A 9 1.20 4.71 20.75
C TYR A 9 2.62 5.29 20.92
N PRO A 10 2.79 6.45 21.56
CA PRO A 10 4.05 7.18 21.57
C PRO A 10 5.18 6.43 22.28
N ASN A 11 4.89 5.70 23.34
CA ASN A 11 5.89 4.92 24.10
C ASN A 11 6.59 3.87 23.23
N ASN A 12 5.81 3.06 22.50
CA ASN A 12 6.37 2.03 21.61
C ASN A 12 7.13 2.66 20.44
N LYS A 13 6.62 3.75 19.88
CA LYS A 13 7.30 4.46 18.79
C LYS A 13 8.62 5.08 19.25
N ALA A 14 8.66 5.71 20.44
CA ALA A 14 9.89 6.25 21.00
C ALA A 14 10.95 5.15 21.17
N LYS A 15 10.56 4.02 21.77
CA LYS A 15 11.44 2.86 21.96
C LYS A 15 11.98 2.34 20.62
N HIS A 16 11.11 2.17 19.62
CA HIS A 16 11.50 1.70 18.30
C HIS A 16 12.43 2.69 17.59
N LEU A 17 12.16 4.01 17.66
CA LEU A 17 13.02 5.01 17.03
C LEU A 17 14.44 5.02 17.64
N VAL A 18 14.55 4.94 18.96
CA VAL A 18 15.85 4.88 19.64
C VAL A 18 16.57 3.58 19.27
N GLY A 19 15.90 2.43 19.36
CA GLY A 19 16.50 1.14 19.02
C GLY A 19 16.92 1.06 17.55
N MET A 20 16.11 1.61 16.63
CA MET A 20 16.44 1.69 15.21
C MET A 20 17.69 2.54 14.98
N ALA A 21 17.77 3.74 15.58
CA ALA A 21 18.95 4.61 15.45
C ALA A 21 20.22 3.94 15.99
N GLN A 22 20.14 3.30 17.14
CA GLN A 22 21.26 2.55 17.69
C GLN A 22 21.73 1.40 16.78
N MET A 23 20.80 0.64 16.21
CA MET A 23 21.13 -0.45 15.29
C MET A 23 21.74 0.07 13.99
N LEU A 24 21.21 1.16 13.40
CA LEU A 24 21.78 1.79 12.21
C LEU A 24 23.25 2.20 12.45
N VAL A 25 23.53 2.84 13.58
CA VAL A 25 24.91 3.24 13.92
C VAL A 25 25.82 2.04 14.11
N LYS A 26 25.34 1.00 14.83
CA LYS A 26 26.18 -0.13 15.24
C LYS A 26 26.39 -1.16 14.12
N GLU A 27 25.37 -1.43 13.33
CA GLU A 27 25.34 -2.58 12.40
C GLU A 27 25.27 -2.18 10.92
N PHE A 28 24.90 -0.94 10.64
CA PHE A 28 24.69 -0.44 9.27
C PHE A 28 25.50 0.82 8.94
N ASN A 29 26.59 1.09 9.68
CA ASN A 29 27.48 2.24 9.45
C ASN A 29 26.75 3.60 9.37
N SER A 30 25.65 3.77 10.14
CA SER A 30 24.77 4.95 10.09
C SER A 30 24.03 5.16 8.76
N GLU A 31 23.95 4.16 7.90
CA GLU A 31 23.22 4.19 6.66
C GLU A 31 21.93 3.39 6.77
N VAL A 32 20.90 3.79 6.01
CA VAL A 32 19.65 3.04 5.94
C VAL A 32 19.82 1.93 4.88
N PRO A 33 19.65 0.64 5.26
CA PRO A 33 19.77 -0.44 4.29
C PRO A 33 18.65 -0.38 3.26
N ASP A 34 18.91 -0.91 2.08
CA ASP A 34 18.01 -0.83 0.93
C ASP A 34 17.35 -2.18 0.57
N THR A 35 17.67 -3.25 1.31
CA THR A 35 17.06 -4.58 1.12
C THR A 35 15.91 -4.81 2.11
N LEU A 36 14.90 -5.58 1.67
CA LEU A 36 13.77 -5.95 2.54
C LEU A 36 14.23 -6.70 3.79
N GLU A 37 15.17 -7.62 3.59
CA GLU A 37 15.71 -8.51 4.62
C GLU A 37 16.43 -7.73 5.73
N GLU A 38 17.12 -6.66 5.39
CA GLU A 38 17.82 -5.81 6.35
C GLU A 38 16.88 -4.79 7.00
N LEU A 39 16.01 -4.18 6.21
CA LEU A 39 15.03 -3.21 6.72
C LEU A 39 14.13 -3.81 7.80
N VAL A 40 13.67 -5.05 7.65
CA VAL A 40 12.80 -5.69 8.65
C VAL A 40 13.53 -6.11 9.94
N LYS A 41 14.86 -6.09 9.96
CA LYS A 41 15.65 -6.28 11.21
C LYS A 41 15.56 -5.06 12.11
N LEU A 42 15.32 -3.88 11.54
CA LEU A 42 15.28 -2.64 12.30
C LEU A 42 14.07 -2.60 13.24
N PRO A 43 14.24 -2.20 14.50
CA PRO A 43 13.16 -2.09 15.47
C PRO A 43 11.99 -1.25 14.97
N GLY A 44 10.78 -1.82 14.99
CA GLY A 44 9.55 -1.13 14.56
C GLY A 44 9.34 -1.11 13.04
N VAL A 45 10.23 -1.69 12.25
CA VAL A 45 10.09 -1.80 10.79
C VAL A 45 9.53 -3.17 10.44
N GLY A 46 8.26 -3.20 10.05
CA GLY A 46 7.63 -4.38 9.46
C GLY A 46 7.70 -4.34 7.92
N ARG A 47 7.28 -5.43 7.26
CA ARG A 47 7.27 -5.57 5.80
C ARG A 47 6.64 -4.36 5.09
N LYS A 48 5.49 -3.87 5.57
CA LYS A 48 4.81 -2.70 4.99
C LYS A 48 5.71 -1.46 5.01
N THR A 49 6.37 -1.18 6.14
CA THR A 49 7.27 -0.03 6.27
C THR A 49 8.52 -0.20 5.42
N ALA A 50 9.09 -1.40 5.38
CA ALA A 50 10.23 -1.72 4.53
C ALA A 50 9.91 -1.49 3.04
N ASN A 51 8.76 -1.97 2.56
CA ASN A 51 8.33 -1.74 1.17
C ASN A 51 8.11 -0.25 0.87
N VAL A 52 7.59 0.54 1.82
CA VAL A 52 7.48 2.00 1.65
C VAL A 52 8.87 2.63 1.48
N ILE A 53 9.83 2.27 2.33
CA ILE A 53 11.20 2.80 2.23
C ILE A 53 11.84 2.40 0.90
N GLN A 54 11.74 1.13 0.51
CA GLN A 54 12.26 0.66 -0.76
C GLN A 54 11.66 1.42 -1.95
N SER A 55 10.34 1.62 -1.95
CA SER A 55 9.65 2.31 -3.05
C SER A 55 9.96 3.80 -3.07
N VAL A 56 9.85 4.50 -1.93
CA VAL A 56 9.89 5.97 -1.88
C VAL A 56 11.31 6.51 -1.83
N VAL A 57 12.21 5.85 -1.09
CA VAL A 57 13.59 6.33 -0.90
C VAL A 57 14.53 5.76 -1.95
N PHE A 58 14.38 4.46 -2.25
CA PHE A 58 15.29 3.76 -3.15
C PHE A 58 14.71 3.52 -4.56
N ASN A 59 13.49 4.00 -4.81
CA ASN A 59 12.78 3.83 -6.09
C ASN A 59 12.75 2.38 -6.60
N LYS A 60 12.67 1.42 -5.67
CA LYS A 60 12.56 0.00 -5.98
C LYS A 60 11.11 -0.40 -6.23
N ALA A 61 10.89 -1.43 -7.03
CA ALA A 61 9.58 -1.98 -7.34
C ALA A 61 9.00 -2.74 -6.13
N ALA A 62 8.66 -2.01 -5.07
CA ALA A 62 8.11 -2.56 -3.83
C ALA A 62 6.69 -2.02 -3.57
N MET A 63 5.72 -2.94 -3.49
CA MET A 63 4.32 -2.61 -3.25
C MET A 63 4.00 -2.71 -1.76
N ALA A 64 3.85 -1.59 -1.08
CA ALA A 64 3.42 -1.59 0.32
C ALA A 64 1.89 -1.69 0.40
N VAL A 65 1.38 -2.76 0.98
CA VAL A 65 -0.07 -2.97 1.14
C VAL A 65 -0.51 -2.51 2.52
N ASP A 66 -1.16 -1.35 2.56
CA ASP A 66 -1.88 -0.86 3.73
C ASP A 66 -3.38 -1.16 3.62
N THR A 67 -4.18 -0.66 4.55
CA THR A 67 -5.63 -0.83 4.55
C THR A 67 -6.31 -0.17 3.36
N HIS A 68 -5.75 0.90 2.79
CA HIS A 68 -6.26 1.56 1.59
C HIS A 68 -5.98 0.72 0.35
N VAL A 69 -4.72 0.35 0.14
CA VAL A 69 -4.31 -0.51 -0.99
C VAL A 69 -5.07 -1.82 -0.96
N PHE A 70 -5.14 -2.49 0.19
CA PHE A 70 -5.87 -3.74 0.35
C PHE A 70 -7.33 -3.61 -0.09
N ARG A 71 -8.05 -2.62 0.46
CA ARG A 71 -9.47 -2.39 0.15
C ARG A 71 -9.70 -2.02 -1.30
N VAL A 72 -8.93 -1.09 -1.82
CA VAL A 72 -9.08 -0.59 -3.20
C VAL A 72 -8.82 -1.69 -4.21
N SER A 73 -7.76 -2.47 -4.03
CA SER A 73 -7.42 -3.58 -4.92
C SER A 73 -8.53 -4.63 -5.02
N HIS A 74 -9.17 -4.98 -3.90
CA HIS A 74 -10.32 -5.88 -3.91
C HIS A 74 -11.55 -5.24 -4.57
N ARG A 75 -11.87 -3.99 -4.23
CA ARG A 75 -13.03 -3.29 -4.78
C ARG A 75 -12.94 -3.06 -6.29
N LEU A 76 -11.77 -2.71 -6.78
CA LEU A 76 -11.54 -2.59 -8.21
C LEU A 76 -11.50 -3.95 -8.92
N GLY A 77 -11.20 -5.03 -8.21
CA GLY A 77 -11.02 -6.36 -8.78
C GLY A 77 -9.63 -6.58 -9.37
N LEU A 78 -8.63 -5.82 -8.88
CA LEU A 78 -7.22 -5.99 -9.26
C LEU A 78 -6.61 -7.27 -8.68
N VAL A 79 -7.20 -7.78 -7.62
CA VAL A 79 -6.79 -9.00 -6.94
C VAL A 79 -7.97 -9.94 -6.72
N SER A 80 -7.70 -11.24 -6.65
CA SER A 80 -8.70 -12.25 -6.34
C SER A 80 -9.19 -12.13 -4.90
N ASP A 81 -10.46 -12.50 -4.64
CA ASP A 81 -11.04 -12.59 -3.30
C ASP A 81 -10.31 -13.63 -2.41
N LYS A 82 -9.50 -14.51 -3.02
CA LYS A 82 -8.62 -15.45 -2.31
C LYS A 82 -7.41 -14.79 -1.66
N CYS A 83 -7.08 -13.56 -2.06
CA CYS A 83 -5.98 -12.78 -1.48
C CYS A 83 -6.42 -12.16 -0.15
N THR A 84 -6.43 -12.94 0.93
CA THR A 84 -6.96 -12.54 2.24
C THR A 84 -5.94 -11.84 3.15
N THR A 85 -4.67 -11.81 2.77
CA THR A 85 -3.60 -11.17 3.54
C THR A 85 -2.93 -10.05 2.76
N PRO A 86 -2.34 -9.03 3.43
CA PRO A 86 -1.57 -7.99 2.74
C PRO A 86 -0.46 -8.56 1.85
N PHE A 87 0.18 -9.64 2.29
CA PHE A 87 1.24 -10.29 1.52
C PHE A 87 0.72 -10.98 0.25
N SER A 88 -0.46 -11.62 0.30
CA SER A 88 -1.06 -12.21 -0.91
C SER A 88 -1.51 -11.15 -1.91
N VAL A 89 -2.02 -10.00 -1.42
CA VAL A 89 -2.36 -8.85 -2.25
C VAL A 89 -1.11 -8.24 -2.89
N GLU A 90 -0.03 -8.03 -2.12
CA GLU A 90 1.26 -7.57 -2.62
C GLU A 90 1.74 -8.43 -3.78
N LYS A 91 1.82 -9.74 -3.56
CA LYS A 91 2.27 -10.71 -4.59
C LYS A 91 1.42 -10.65 -5.87
N GLU A 92 0.12 -10.51 -5.73
CA GLU A 92 -0.80 -10.47 -6.87
C GLU A 92 -0.67 -9.16 -7.65
N LEU A 93 -0.60 -8.01 -6.97
CA LEU A 93 -0.42 -6.72 -7.61
C LEU A 93 0.89 -6.63 -8.39
N VAL A 94 1.99 -7.09 -7.80
CA VAL A 94 3.33 -7.06 -8.43
C VAL A 94 3.38 -7.92 -9.71
N LYS A 95 2.56 -8.96 -9.84
CA LYS A 95 2.51 -9.76 -11.08
C LYS A 95 1.88 -9.01 -12.26
N HIS A 96 0.95 -8.11 -11.98
CA HIS A 96 0.12 -7.48 -13.01
C HIS A 96 0.50 -6.03 -13.31
N ILE A 97 1.27 -5.40 -12.44
CA ILE A 97 1.73 -4.01 -12.61
C ILE A 97 3.17 -4.06 -13.16
N PRO A 98 3.48 -3.34 -14.24
CA PRO A 98 4.84 -3.22 -14.72
C PRO A 98 5.79 -2.75 -13.60
N GLU A 99 6.99 -3.31 -13.54
CA GLU A 99 7.94 -3.05 -12.46
C GLU A 99 8.23 -1.55 -12.29
N THR A 100 8.37 -0.83 -13.41
CA THR A 100 8.60 0.62 -13.45
C THR A 100 7.45 1.43 -12.85
N ASP A 101 6.25 0.89 -12.86
CA ASP A 101 5.03 1.59 -12.42
C ASP A 101 4.63 1.25 -10.98
N ILE A 102 5.25 0.24 -10.37
CA ILE A 102 4.91 -0.19 -9.00
C ILE A 102 5.02 0.97 -7.98
N PRO A 103 6.09 1.79 -7.96
CA PRO A 103 6.21 2.89 -7.01
C PRO A 103 5.08 3.92 -7.15
N ILE A 104 4.74 4.29 -8.38
CA ILE A 104 3.66 5.26 -8.60
C ILE A 104 2.26 4.64 -8.39
N ALA A 105 2.06 3.38 -8.77
CA ALA A 105 0.81 2.67 -8.56
C ALA A 105 0.45 2.53 -7.07
N HIS A 106 1.45 2.33 -6.21
CA HIS A 106 1.28 2.37 -4.77
C HIS A 106 0.63 3.68 -4.31
N HIS A 107 1.13 4.82 -4.77
CA HIS A 107 0.59 6.13 -4.44
C HIS A 107 -0.83 6.32 -4.99
N TRP A 108 -1.10 5.92 -6.24
CA TRP A 108 -2.46 6.00 -6.81
C TRP A 108 -3.48 5.24 -5.99
N LEU A 109 -3.16 4.02 -5.59
CA LEU A 109 -4.06 3.18 -4.79
C LEU A 109 -4.32 3.78 -3.39
N ILE A 110 -3.30 4.33 -2.73
CA ILE A 110 -3.46 5.00 -1.44
C ILE A 110 -4.33 6.25 -1.58
N LEU A 111 -4.00 7.14 -2.53
CA LEU A 111 -4.73 8.40 -2.71
C LEU A 111 -6.18 8.16 -3.11
N HIS A 112 -6.43 7.23 -4.03
CA HIS A 112 -7.78 6.82 -4.40
C HIS A 112 -8.55 6.25 -3.19
N GLY A 113 -7.91 5.42 -2.38
CA GLY A 113 -8.51 4.86 -1.17
C GLY A 113 -8.77 5.88 -0.08
N ARG A 114 -7.97 6.93 0.01
CA ARG A 114 -8.10 7.98 1.01
C ARG A 114 -9.18 8.99 0.66
N TYR A 115 -9.24 9.40 -0.60
CA TYR A 115 -10.07 10.53 -1.02
C TYR A 115 -11.34 10.15 -1.79
N VAL A 116 -11.34 9.04 -2.51
CA VAL A 116 -12.46 8.62 -3.35
C VAL A 116 -13.11 7.33 -2.83
N CYS A 117 -12.37 6.22 -2.85
CA CYS A 117 -12.86 4.91 -2.45
C CYS A 117 -12.76 4.69 -0.95
N GLN A 118 -13.39 5.56 -0.17
CA GLN A 118 -13.37 5.54 1.30
C GLN A 118 -14.00 4.26 1.87
N ALA A 119 -13.62 3.90 3.11
CA ALA A 119 -14.04 2.65 3.71
C ALA A 119 -15.56 2.56 3.93
N ARG A 120 -16.15 3.58 4.56
CA ARG A 120 -17.57 3.60 4.93
C ARG A 120 -18.44 4.23 3.84
N THR A 121 -18.03 5.35 3.28
CA THR A 121 -18.79 6.16 2.33
C THR A 121 -17.97 6.40 1.06
N PRO A 122 -17.76 5.39 0.18
CA PRO A 122 -17.06 5.60 -1.07
C PRO A 122 -17.85 6.51 -1.99
N GLN A 123 -17.15 7.47 -2.62
CA GLN A 123 -17.74 8.45 -3.56
C GLN A 123 -17.88 7.80 -4.95
N CYS A 124 -18.72 6.77 -5.03
CA CYS A 124 -18.88 6.00 -6.25
C CYS A 124 -19.46 6.81 -7.41
N ASP A 125 -20.40 7.72 -7.11
CA ASP A 125 -21.16 8.46 -8.14
C ASP A 125 -20.28 9.44 -8.94
N THR A 126 -19.17 9.88 -8.36
CA THR A 126 -18.19 10.78 -9.00
C THR A 126 -16.88 10.08 -9.36
N CYS A 127 -16.79 8.76 -9.13
CA CYS A 127 -15.57 7.99 -9.37
C CYS A 127 -15.40 7.70 -10.86
N GLY A 128 -14.29 8.14 -11.46
CA GLY A 128 -13.98 7.86 -12.87
C GLY A 128 -13.73 6.37 -13.22
N LEU A 129 -13.69 5.48 -12.21
CA LEU A 129 -13.44 4.04 -12.40
C LEU A 129 -14.71 3.19 -12.30
N GLN A 130 -15.90 3.77 -12.32
CA GLN A 130 -17.18 3.07 -12.14
C GLN A 130 -17.31 1.83 -13.02
N LEU A 131 -17.13 2.01 -14.33
CA LEU A 131 -17.35 0.96 -15.35
C LEU A 131 -16.40 -0.22 -15.22
N MET A 132 -15.22 0.00 -14.65
CA MET A 132 -14.21 -1.04 -14.44
C MET A 132 -14.25 -1.63 -13.03
N CYS A 133 -14.97 -1.00 -12.10
CA CYS A 133 -14.96 -1.34 -10.69
C CYS A 133 -15.86 -2.52 -10.38
N LYS A 134 -15.27 -3.65 -9.95
CA LYS A 134 -15.99 -4.84 -9.50
C LYS A 134 -17.05 -4.51 -8.43
N TYR A 135 -16.66 -3.75 -7.41
CA TYR A 135 -17.55 -3.36 -6.32
C TYR A 135 -18.74 -2.52 -6.81
N TYR A 136 -18.50 -1.54 -7.68
CA TYR A 136 -19.57 -0.70 -8.26
C TYR A 136 -20.55 -1.53 -9.05
N CYS A 137 -20.04 -2.35 -9.99
CA CYS A 137 -20.89 -3.22 -10.82
C CYS A 137 -21.74 -4.18 -9.96
N GLN A 138 -21.17 -4.76 -8.92
CA GLN A 138 -21.89 -5.66 -8.01
C GLN A 138 -22.95 -4.92 -7.18
N LYS A 139 -22.59 -3.76 -6.62
CA LYS A 139 -23.49 -2.98 -5.74
C LYS A 139 -24.68 -2.41 -6.48
N TYR A 140 -24.47 -1.92 -7.69
CA TYR A 140 -25.52 -1.25 -8.49
C TYR A 140 -26.09 -2.13 -9.59
N LYS A 141 -25.75 -3.44 -9.64
CA LYS A 141 -26.19 -4.42 -10.64
C LYS A 141 -25.99 -3.95 -12.09
N VAL A 142 -24.94 -3.17 -12.32
CA VAL A 142 -24.57 -2.73 -13.67
C VAL A 142 -23.91 -3.90 -14.38
N SER A 143 -24.51 -4.40 -15.45
CA SER A 143 -23.87 -5.36 -16.35
C SER A 143 -22.62 -4.69 -16.94
N LYS A 144 -21.50 -5.42 -16.95
CA LYS A 144 -20.35 -5.02 -17.78
C LYS A 144 -20.76 -5.20 -19.22
N GLU A 145 -21.37 -4.21 -19.82
CA GLU A 145 -21.51 -4.18 -21.27
C GLU A 145 -20.11 -4.10 -21.86
N ASN A 146 -19.79 -5.13 -22.63
CA ASN A 146 -18.54 -5.27 -23.34
C ASN A 146 -18.29 -4.01 -24.16
N GLY A 147 -17.16 -3.37 -23.93
CA GLY A 147 -16.60 -2.39 -24.86
C GLY A 147 -16.13 -3.09 -26.14
N LYS A 148 -17.10 -3.54 -26.91
CA LYS A 148 -17.03 -3.83 -28.36
C LYS A 148 -18.08 -2.95 -28.94
N ASP A 149 -17.62 -1.97 -29.62
CA ASP A 149 -18.17 -1.19 -30.73
C ASP A 149 -17.82 0.29 -30.58
N LYS A 150 -16.73 0.67 -31.24
CA LYS A 150 -16.85 1.61 -32.35
C LYS A 150 -15.49 1.74 -33.03
N GLU A 151 -15.47 1.16 -34.22
CA GLU A 151 -14.58 1.55 -35.30
C GLU A 151 -14.60 3.07 -35.53
#